data_6cdafa971cf8ea51a0214e8f91f0ec49
#
_entry.id   6cdafa971cf8ea51a0214e8f91f0ec49
#
_cell.length_a   1.000
_cell.length_b   1.000
_cell.length_c   1.000
_cell.angle_alpha   90.00
_cell.angle_beta   90.00
_cell.angle_gamma   90.00
#
_symmetry.space_group_name_H-M   'P 1'
#
loop_
_entity.id
_entity.type
_entity.pdbx_description
1 polymer ?
#
loop_
_entity_poly.entity_id
_entity_poly.type
_entity_poly.pdbx_seq_one_letter_code
_entity_poly.pdbx_strand_id
1 'polypeptide(L)'
;MAEKVEKKHTNLEDTFSITMELQRPLLKDEDDENEEIIKHKEYRIKKNIKIGLSILVIVFLVGIINWIGTSYKPGQLALDSLVSDNKVEVTVDGNITFTPKGKEATKGFILYPGAKVDAKAYAPLCKAIAENGYEVIILDMPLNFAMLAPNKAEKVIKEHDHIKSWVVGGHSIGGVVASRFAA
;
A
#
# COMPACT_ATOMS: atom_id res chain seq x y z
N MET A 1 -28.98 39.42 -93.89
CA MET A 1 -28.85 38.31 -92.96
C MET A 1 -28.35 38.87 -91.65
N ALA A 2 -29.24 38.98 -90.68
CA ALA A 2 -28.92 39.53 -89.35
C ALA A 2 -28.90 38.31 -88.37
N GLU A 3 -27.71 38.04 -87.83
CA GLU A 3 -27.45 37.00 -86.90
C GLU A 3 -27.88 37.48 -85.49
N LYS A 4 -28.84 36.78 -84.90
CA LYS A 4 -29.47 37.11 -83.60
C LYS A 4 -28.54 36.50 -82.51
N VAL A 5 -27.78 37.37 -81.83
CA VAL A 5 -27.01 37.01 -80.65
C VAL A 5 -27.97 36.88 -79.47
N GLU A 6 -28.25 35.62 -79.06
CA GLU A 6 -29.05 35.34 -77.89
C GLU A 6 -28.21 35.52 -76.62
N LYS A 7 -28.52 36.62 -75.85
CA LYS A 7 -27.96 36.89 -74.58
C LYS A 7 -28.53 35.91 -73.56
N LYS A 8 -27.72 34.92 -73.15
CA LYS A 8 -28.01 34.03 -72.06
C LYS A 8 -28.00 34.86 -70.77
N HIS A 9 -29.21 35.14 -70.22
CA HIS A 9 -29.32 35.70 -68.87
C HIS A 9 -28.85 34.67 -67.85
N THR A 10 -27.66 34.78 -67.38
CA THR A 10 -27.21 34.08 -66.17
C THR A 10 -27.96 34.67 -65.01
N ASN A 11 -28.76 33.90 -64.33
CA ASN A 11 -29.56 34.33 -63.19
C ASN A 11 -28.60 34.67 -62.05
N LEU A 12 -28.77 35.83 -61.41
CA LEU A 12 -27.96 36.29 -60.33
C LEU A 12 -27.92 35.28 -59.16
N GLU A 13 -29.00 34.52 -58.98
CA GLU A 13 -29.10 33.47 -57.97
C GLU A 13 -28.15 32.28 -58.25
N ASP A 14 -27.98 31.87 -59.52
CA ASP A 14 -27.07 30.81 -59.91
C ASP A 14 -25.61 31.24 -59.68
N THR A 15 -25.29 32.49 -59.98
CA THR A 15 -23.93 33.04 -59.74
C THR A 15 -23.61 33.11 -58.26
N PHE A 16 -24.60 33.49 -57.44
CA PHE A 16 -24.44 33.59 -55.98
C PHE A 16 -24.30 32.19 -55.35
N SER A 17 -25.07 31.20 -55.80
CA SER A 17 -24.94 29.82 -55.26
C SER A 17 -23.59 29.17 -55.61
N ILE A 18 -23.10 29.37 -56.85
CA ILE A 18 -21.77 28.89 -57.26
C ILE A 18 -20.64 29.56 -56.46
N THR A 19 -20.78 30.85 -56.16
CA THR A 19 -19.77 31.56 -55.36
C THR A 19 -19.73 31.05 -53.90
N MET A 20 -20.93 30.75 -53.34
CA MET A 20 -21.02 30.12 -51.99
C MET A 20 -20.47 28.72 -51.96
N GLU A 21 -20.67 27.91 -53.01
CA GLU A 21 -20.19 26.54 -53.07
C GLU A 21 -18.66 26.45 -53.28
N LEU A 22 -18.08 27.43 -53.99
CA LEU A 22 -16.62 27.55 -54.18
C LEU A 22 -15.91 28.09 -52.92
N GLN A 23 -16.60 28.77 -52.02
CA GLN A 23 -16.04 29.28 -50.75
C GLN A 23 -16.07 28.24 -49.61
N ARG A 24 -16.93 27.21 -49.69
CA ARG A 24 -17.04 26.17 -48.65
C ARG A 24 -15.74 25.40 -48.34
N PRO A 25 -14.88 25.05 -49.31
CA PRO A 25 -13.67 24.35 -48.99
C PRO A 25 -12.57 25.23 -48.35
N LEU A 26 -12.74 26.53 -48.34
CA LEU A 26 -11.75 27.51 -47.83
C LEU A 26 -12.03 27.97 -46.39
N LEU A 27 -13.26 27.75 -45.93
CA LEU A 27 -13.65 27.98 -44.55
C LEU A 27 -13.53 26.65 -43.85
N LYS A 28 -12.31 26.28 -43.41
CA LYS A 28 -12.16 25.33 -42.32
C LYS A 28 -12.95 25.92 -41.16
N ASP A 29 -14.06 25.28 -40.77
CA ASP A 29 -14.94 25.80 -39.74
C ASP A 29 -14.09 26.06 -38.50
N GLU A 30 -14.09 27.29 -37.99
CA GLU A 30 -13.36 27.66 -36.75
C GLU A 30 -13.74 26.73 -35.59
N ASP A 31 -14.93 26.13 -35.66
CA ASP A 31 -15.43 25.16 -34.71
C ASP A 31 -14.65 23.84 -34.75
N ASP A 32 -14.28 23.31 -35.92
CA ASP A 32 -13.47 22.08 -36.06
C ASP A 32 -12.04 22.28 -35.56
N GLU A 33 -11.45 23.43 -35.82
CA GLU A 33 -10.10 23.76 -35.33
C GLU A 33 -10.08 23.92 -33.82
N ASN A 34 -11.10 24.51 -33.24
CA ASN A 34 -11.28 24.65 -31.79
C ASN A 34 -11.53 23.29 -31.12
N GLU A 35 -12.31 22.38 -31.73
CA GLU A 35 -12.51 21.02 -31.21
C GLU A 35 -11.20 20.21 -31.19
N GLU A 36 -10.39 20.29 -32.23
CA GLU A 36 -9.08 19.61 -32.25
C GLU A 36 -8.15 20.15 -31.16
N ILE A 37 -8.10 21.46 -30.96
CA ILE A 37 -7.30 22.10 -29.91
C ILE A 37 -7.77 21.65 -28.52
N ILE A 38 -9.06 21.59 -28.28
CA ILE A 38 -9.64 21.15 -27.00
C ILE A 38 -9.30 19.66 -26.76
N LYS A 39 -9.50 18.78 -27.74
CA LYS A 39 -9.16 17.36 -27.65
C LYS A 39 -7.68 17.14 -27.36
N HIS A 40 -6.81 17.91 -28.04
CA HIS A 40 -5.36 17.83 -27.82
C HIS A 40 -4.97 18.31 -26.40
N LYS A 41 -5.59 19.39 -25.92
CA LYS A 41 -5.38 19.91 -24.56
C LYS A 41 -5.84 18.90 -23.49
N GLU A 42 -7.02 18.29 -23.66
CA GLU A 42 -7.51 17.24 -22.78
C GLU A 42 -6.59 16.01 -22.75
N TYR A 43 -6.14 15.57 -23.92
CA TYR A 43 -5.19 14.46 -24.00
C TYR A 43 -3.89 14.76 -23.24
N ARG A 44 -3.33 15.97 -23.42
CA ARG A 44 -2.14 16.39 -22.68
C ARG A 44 -2.36 16.42 -21.17
N ILE A 45 -3.50 16.93 -20.73
CA ILE A 45 -3.86 16.94 -19.30
C ILE A 45 -3.98 15.52 -18.75
N LYS A 46 -4.71 14.64 -19.42
CA LYS A 46 -4.87 13.23 -19.03
C LYS A 46 -3.51 12.49 -19.00
N LYS A 47 -2.65 12.76 -19.98
CA LYS A 47 -1.28 12.22 -20.02
C LYS A 47 -0.45 12.71 -18.84
N ASN A 48 -0.46 14.00 -18.56
CA ASN A 48 0.30 14.58 -17.44
C ASN A 48 -0.20 14.08 -16.08
N ILE A 49 -1.51 13.90 -15.92
CA ILE A 49 -2.10 13.29 -14.72
C ILE A 49 -1.60 11.85 -14.54
N LYS A 50 -1.60 11.04 -15.61
CA LYS A 50 -1.07 9.66 -15.55
C LYS A 50 0.41 9.64 -15.18
N ILE A 51 1.22 10.52 -15.75
CA ILE A 51 2.65 10.63 -15.42
C ILE A 51 2.81 11.05 -13.96
N GLY A 52 2.08 12.06 -13.51
CA GLY A 52 2.11 12.51 -12.12
C GLY A 52 1.72 11.41 -11.12
N LEU A 53 0.66 10.65 -11.43
CA LEU A 53 0.25 9.51 -10.62
C LEU A 53 1.31 8.40 -10.59
N SER A 54 1.95 8.10 -11.74
CA SER A 54 3.03 7.12 -11.81
C SER A 54 4.24 7.54 -10.97
N ILE A 55 4.63 8.80 -11.01
CA ILE A 55 5.72 9.35 -10.17
C ILE A 55 5.35 9.22 -8.68
N LEU A 56 4.11 9.56 -8.31
CA LEU A 56 3.65 9.43 -6.93
C LEU A 56 3.76 7.98 -6.44
N VAL A 57 3.35 7.00 -7.25
CA VAL A 57 3.45 5.57 -6.92
C VAL A 57 4.91 5.16 -6.75
N ILE A 58 5.81 5.60 -7.64
CA ILE A 58 7.24 5.29 -7.53
C ILE A 58 7.83 5.88 -6.24
N VAL A 59 7.54 7.12 -5.92
CA VAL A 59 8.00 7.77 -4.68
C VAL A 59 7.47 7.03 -3.45
N PHE A 60 6.21 6.61 -3.47
CA PHE A 60 5.61 5.81 -2.41
C PHE A 60 6.31 4.46 -2.23
N LEU A 61 6.58 3.75 -3.32
CA LEU A 61 7.30 2.46 -3.28
C LEU A 61 8.73 2.64 -2.76
N VAL A 62 9.45 3.66 -3.20
CA VAL A 62 10.78 4.01 -2.67
C VAL A 62 10.71 4.32 -1.18
N GLY A 63 9.67 5.02 -0.74
CA GLY A 63 9.41 5.29 0.68
C GLY A 63 9.23 4.00 1.50
N ILE A 64 8.46 3.03 0.99
CA ILE A 64 8.28 1.72 1.63
C ILE A 64 9.60 0.95 1.70
N ILE A 65 10.35 0.89 0.61
CA ILE A 65 11.65 0.18 0.56
C ILE A 65 12.62 0.80 1.58
N ASN A 66 12.69 2.12 1.64
CA ASN A 66 13.50 2.84 2.64
C ASN A 66 13.01 2.54 4.07
N TRP A 67 11.68 2.53 4.30
CA TRP A 67 11.11 2.19 5.60
C TRP A 67 11.57 0.81 6.07
N ILE A 68 11.46 -0.21 5.23
CA ILE A 68 11.87 -1.58 5.55
C ILE A 68 13.39 -1.65 5.76
N GLY A 69 14.17 -1.04 4.86
CA GLY A 69 15.64 -1.07 4.89
C GLY A 69 16.25 -0.40 6.13
N THR A 70 15.57 0.59 6.69
CA THR A 70 16.01 1.33 7.88
C THR A 70 15.41 0.82 9.19
N SER A 71 14.77 -0.36 9.21
CA SER A 71 14.28 -0.98 10.44
C SER A 71 15.43 -1.40 11.35
N TYR A 72 15.24 -1.23 12.65
CA TYR A 72 16.20 -1.66 13.67
C TYR A 72 16.34 -3.18 13.66
N LYS A 73 17.53 -3.65 13.39
CA LYS A 73 17.85 -5.09 13.31
C LYS A 73 18.18 -5.66 14.68
N PRO A 74 17.96 -6.98 14.89
CA PRO A 74 18.35 -7.65 16.11
C PRO A 74 19.89 -7.62 16.28
N GLY A 75 20.36 -7.35 17.50
CA GLY A 75 21.77 -7.53 17.85
C GLY A 75 22.10 -9.00 18.12
N GLN A 76 23.39 -9.31 18.36
CA GLN A 76 23.87 -10.69 18.56
C GLN A 76 23.13 -11.39 19.72
N LEU A 77 22.96 -10.72 20.86
CA LEU A 77 22.22 -11.28 22.00
C LEU A 77 20.79 -11.70 21.63
N ALA A 78 20.13 -10.92 20.77
CA ALA A 78 18.79 -11.25 20.33
C ALA A 78 18.78 -12.47 19.40
N LEU A 79 19.76 -12.61 18.52
CA LEU A 79 19.92 -13.79 17.66
C LEU A 79 20.23 -15.05 18.47
N ASP A 80 21.11 -14.95 19.45
CA ASP A 80 21.45 -16.06 20.35
C ASP A 80 20.23 -16.52 21.18
N SER A 81 19.36 -15.57 21.54
CA SER A 81 18.13 -15.86 22.27
C SER A 81 17.05 -16.58 21.45
N LEU A 82 17.19 -16.63 20.13
CA LEU A 82 16.30 -17.39 19.24
C LEU A 82 16.65 -18.88 19.16
N VAL A 83 17.73 -19.28 19.82
CA VAL A 83 18.13 -20.69 19.87
C VAL A 83 17.43 -21.36 21.06
N SER A 84 16.80 -22.50 20.80
CA SER A 84 16.23 -23.37 21.86
C SER A 84 17.32 -23.88 22.82
N ASP A 85 16.99 -24.01 24.09
CA ASP A 85 17.88 -24.55 25.10
C ASP A 85 17.17 -25.62 25.97
N ASN A 86 17.71 -25.94 27.14
CA ASN A 86 17.13 -26.91 28.05
C ASN A 86 15.88 -26.40 28.79
N LYS A 87 15.61 -25.09 28.81
CA LYS A 87 14.49 -24.49 29.53
C LYS A 87 13.37 -24.02 28.58
N VAL A 88 13.72 -23.53 27.40
CA VAL A 88 12.78 -22.93 26.46
C VAL A 88 12.98 -23.49 25.06
N GLU A 89 11.92 -23.92 24.46
CA GLU A 89 11.84 -24.20 23.03
C GLU A 89 11.47 -22.91 22.28
N VAL A 90 12.17 -22.64 21.17
CA VAL A 90 11.93 -21.46 20.36
C VAL A 90 11.56 -21.88 18.94
N THR A 91 10.42 -21.43 18.47
CA THR A 91 9.94 -21.66 17.11
C THR A 91 9.77 -20.31 16.39
N VAL A 92 10.24 -20.25 15.15
CA VAL A 92 10.13 -19.05 14.29
C VAL A 92 9.37 -19.48 13.03
N ASP A 93 8.07 -19.20 13.02
CA ASP A 93 7.18 -19.47 11.88
C ASP A 93 6.16 -18.31 11.76
N GLY A 94 6.57 -17.28 11.03
CA GLY A 94 5.84 -16.01 10.99
C GLY A 94 5.92 -15.27 12.33
N ASN A 95 5.26 -15.77 13.39
CA ASN A 95 5.49 -15.29 14.76
C ASN A 95 6.71 -15.97 15.38
N ILE A 96 7.18 -15.46 16.53
CA ILE A 96 8.25 -16.10 17.31
C ILE A 96 7.62 -16.59 18.61
N THR A 97 7.61 -17.90 18.80
CA THR A 97 7.05 -18.54 19.99
C THR A 97 8.14 -19.08 20.89
N PHE A 98 8.05 -18.79 22.17
CA PHE A 98 8.91 -19.29 23.23
C PHE A 98 8.05 -20.16 24.15
N THR A 99 8.25 -21.46 24.11
CA THR A 99 7.49 -22.43 24.90
C THR A 99 8.36 -22.94 26.04
N PRO A 100 7.98 -22.78 27.31
CA PRO A 100 8.72 -23.32 28.45
C PRO A 100 8.74 -24.85 28.42
N LYS A 101 9.89 -25.45 28.72
CA LYS A 101 10.05 -26.91 28.84
C LYS A 101 9.80 -27.38 30.28
N GLY A 102 9.38 -28.61 30.42
CA GLY A 102 9.23 -29.28 31.72
C GLY A 102 7.84 -29.18 32.34
N LYS A 103 7.09 -28.11 32.13
CA LYS A 103 5.69 -27.96 32.57
C LYS A 103 4.90 -27.24 31.48
N GLU A 104 3.73 -27.74 31.18
CA GLU A 104 2.81 -27.11 30.21
C GLU A 104 2.39 -25.73 30.71
N ALA A 105 2.55 -24.73 29.86
CA ALA A 105 2.16 -23.36 30.15
C ALA A 105 0.62 -23.24 30.12
N THR A 106 0.06 -22.63 31.13
CA THR A 106 -1.38 -22.30 31.19
C THR A 106 -1.62 -20.80 31.10
N LYS A 107 -0.56 -20.00 31.09
CA LYS A 107 -0.56 -18.54 30.94
C LYS A 107 0.32 -18.14 29.78
N GLY A 108 -0.14 -17.21 28.97
CA GLY A 108 0.59 -16.70 27.82
C GLY A 108 0.80 -15.19 27.87
N PHE A 109 1.82 -14.76 27.16
CA PHE A 109 2.12 -13.35 26.93
C PHE A 109 2.31 -13.11 25.43
N ILE A 110 1.56 -12.15 24.88
CA ILE A 110 1.67 -11.72 23.49
C ILE A 110 2.31 -10.35 23.43
N LEU A 111 3.39 -10.21 22.66
CA LEU A 111 4.11 -8.96 22.46
C LEU A 111 3.84 -8.38 21.08
N TYR A 112 3.32 -7.14 21.04
CA TYR A 112 3.27 -6.30 19.86
C TYR A 112 4.56 -5.47 19.73
N PRO A 113 5.37 -5.67 18.67
CA PRO A 113 6.61 -4.90 18.45
C PRO A 113 6.36 -3.40 18.24
N GLY A 114 7.36 -2.60 18.51
CA GLY A 114 7.39 -1.19 18.16
C GLY A 114 7.57 -0.97 16.66
N ALA A 115 7.17 0.21 16.17
CA ALA A 115 7.36 0.55 14.76
C ALA A 115 8.85 0.52 14.36
N LYS A 116 9.12 -0.01 13.17
CA LYS A 116 10.48 -0.14 12.61
C LYS A 116 11.45 -0.98 13.45
N VAL A 117 10.95 -1.81 14.36
CA VAL A 117 11.77 -2.75 15.12
C VAL A 117 11.47 -4.17 14.65
N ASP A 118 12.52 -4.89 14.26
CA ASP A 118 12.42 -6.31 13.94
C ASP A 118 11.95 -7.10 15.18
N ALA A 119 10.95 -7.96 15.00
CA ALA A 119 10.37 -8.77 16.08
C ALA A 119 11.44 -9.54 16.86
N LYS A 120 12.47 -10.03 16.19
CA LYS A 120 13.59 -10.76 16.78
C LYS A 120 14.36 -9.95 17.83
N ALA A 121 14.33 -8.62 17.77
CA ALA A 121 15.02 -7.77 18.73
C ALA A 121 14.49 -7.92 20.17
N TYR A 122 13.26 -8.41 20.32
CA TYR A 122 12.65 -8.65 21.65
C TYR A 122 12.92 -10.06 22.20
N ALA A 123 13.63 -10.92 21.47
CA ALA A 123 13.85 -12.30 21.86
C ALA A 123 14.47 -12.47 23.27
N PRO A 124 15.46 -11.67 23.72
CA PRO A 124 16.04 -11.82 25.06
C PRO A 124 15.00 -11.61 26.16
N LEU A 125 14.18 -10.58 26.04
CA LEU A 125 13.11 -10.28 27.00
C LEU A 125 12.07 -11.38 27.04
N CYS A 126 11.61 -11.82 25.86
CA CYS A 126 10.57 -12.83 25.74
C CYS A 126 11.02 -14.20 26.21
N LYS A 127 12.27 -14.58 25.92
CA LYS A 127 12.86 -15.81 26.41
C LYS A 127 12.95 -15.82 27.95
N ALA A 128 13.38 -14.71 28.55
CA ALA A 128 13.44 -14.60 30.00
C ALA A 128 12.05 -14.69 30.67
N ILE A 129 11.00 -14.20 30.01
CA ILE A 129 9.61 -14.38 30.49
C ILE A 129 9.22 -15.84 30.37
N ALA A 130 9.54 -16.51 29.26
CA ALA A 130 9.22 -17.92 29.05
C ALA A 130 9.94 -18.85 30.06
N GLU A 131 11.15 -18.53 30.45
CA GLU A 131 11.86 -19.26 31.52
C GLU A 131 11.09 -19.26 32.86
N ASN A 132 10.18 -18.32 33.04
CA ASN A 132 9.31 -18.25 34.22
C ASN A 132 7.95 -18.99 34.04
N GLY A 133 7.84 -19.82 33.01
CA GLY A 133 6.69 -20.70 32.79
C GLY A 133 5.54 -20.09 32.00
N TYR A 134 5.76 -18.99 31.28
CA TYR A 134 4.78 -18.41 30.36
C TYR A 134 5.07 -18.88 28.93
N GLU A 135 4.04 -19.18 28.14
CA GLU A 135 4.21 -19.22 26.71
C GLU A 135 4.23 -17.80 26.17
N VAL A 136 5.26 -17.44 25.43
CA VAL A 136 5.45 -16.06 24.97
C VAL A 136 5.48 -16.02 23.45
N ILE A 137 4.70 -15.13 22.88
CA ILE A 137 4.60 -15.00 21.42
C ILE A 137 4.88 -13.56 21.03
N ILE A 138 5.93 -13.37 20.22
CA ILE A 138 6.19 -12.08 19.57
C ILE A 138 5.51 -12.10 18.22
N LEU A 139 4.61 -11.15 18.00
CA LEU A 139 3.91 -11.05 16.73
C LEU A 139 4.83 -10.48 15.64
N ASP A 140 4.94 -11.17 14.51
CA ASP A 140 5.56 -10.62 13.32
C ASP A 140 4.56 -9.67 12.63
N MET A 141 4.93 -8.42 12.46
CA MET A 141 4.05 -7.39 11.94
C MET A 141 4.40 -6.99 10.50
N PRO A 142 3.38 -6.83 9.62
CA PRO A 142 3.62 -6.31 8.28
C PRO A 142 4.41 -5.01 8.33
N LEU A 143 5.49 -4.93 7.56
CA LEU A 143 6.38 -3.75 7.49
C LEU A 143 6.93 -3.30 8.85
N ASN A 144 7.03 -4.20 9.85
CA ASN A 144 7.37 -3.87 11.23
C ASN A 144 6.48 -2.74 11.80
N PHE A 145 5.17 -2.79 11.55
CA PHE A 145 4.23 -1.76 11.98
C PHE A 145 2.92 -2.37 12.50
N ALA A 146 2.78 -2.40 13.82
CA ALA A 146 1.68 -3.08 14.52
C ALA A 146 0.27 -2.60 14.11
N MET A 147 0.12 -1.33 13.72
CA MET A 147 -1.18 -0.79 13.30
C MET A 147 -1.73 -1.41 12.01
N LEU A 148 -0.89 -2.09 11.20
CA LEU A 148 -1.34 -2.77 9.98
C LEU A 148 -2.03 -4.11 10.25
N ALA A 149 -1.85 -4.68 11.45
CA ALA A 149 -2.50 -5.92 11.84
C ALA A 149 -2.89 -5.90 13.34
N PRO A 150 -3.76 -4.97 13.78
CA PRO A 150 -4.05 -4.75 15.19
C PRO A 150 -4.68 -5.97 15.88
N ASN A 151 -5.45 -6.77 15.15
CA ASN A 151 -6.16 -7.93 15.70
C ASN A 151 -5.39 -9.25 15.53
N LYS A 152 -4.09 -9.20 15.20
CA LYS A 152 -3.29 -10.43 14.96
C LYS A 152 -3.23 -11.35 16.19
N ALA A 153 -3.28 -10.80 17.40
CA ALA A 153 -3.31 -11.57 18.63
C ALA A 153 -4.55 -12.49 18.74
N GLU A 154 -5.70 -12.10 18.17
CA GLU A 154 -6.92 -12.91 18.20
C GLU A 154 -6.72 -14.31 17.57
N LYS A 155 -6.02 -14.34 16.42
CA LYS A 155 -5.69 -15.61 15.77
C LYS A 155 -4.78 -16.46 16.64
N VAL A 156 -3.75 -15.85 17.23
CA VAL A 156 -2.82 -16.53 18.12
C VAL A 156 -3.55 -17.13 19.33
N ILE A 157 -4.41 -16.37 19.98
CA ILE A 157 -5.20 -16.85 21.13
C ILE A 157 -6.07 -18.06 20.76
N LYS A 158 -6.66 -18.06 19.55
CA LYS A 158 -7.48 -19.18 19.06
C LYS A 158 -6.66 -20.44 18.72
N GLU A 159 -5.44 -20.27 18.28
CA GLU A 159 -4.54 -21.39 17.92
C GLU A 159 -3.87 -22.04 19.13
N HIS A 160 -3.84 -21.36 20.29
CA HIS A 160 -3.21 -21.82 21.54
C HIS A 160 -4.28 -22.03 22.63
N ASP A 161 -5.23 -22.93 22.39
CA ASP A 161 -6.41 -23.20 23.24
C ASP A 161 -6.07 -23.78 24.62
N HIS A 162 -4.87 -24.37 24.77
CA HIS A 162 -4.33 -24.86 26.05
C HIS A 162 -4.00 -23.72 27.03
N ILE A 163 -3.77 -22.50 26.53
CA ILE A 163 -3.52 -21.31 27.36
C ILE A 163 -4.83 -20.72 27.89
N LYS A 164 -4.98 -20.71 29.19
CA LYS A 164 -6.21 -20.28 29.87
C LYS A 164 -6.29 -18.76 30.13
N SER A 165 -5.14 -18.10 30.17
CA SER A 165 -5.07 -16.67 30.46
C SER A 165 -3.95 -16.02 29.65
N TRP A 166 -4.28 -14.93 28.98
CA TRP A 166 -3.36 -14.17 28.18
C TRP A 166 -3.10 -12.78 28.76
N VAL A 167 -1.85 -12.36 28.75
CA VAL A 167 -1.43 -10.97 28.92
C VAL A 167 -1.01 -10.46 27.56
N VAL A 168 -1.48 -9.29 27.19
CA VAL A 168 -1.09 -8.64 25.93
C VAL A 168 -0.34 -7.36 26.25
N GLY A 169 0.82 -7.20 25.65
CA GLY A 169 1.67 -6.02 25.84
C GLY A 169 2.37 -5.62 24.56
N GLY A 170 3.12 -4.54 24.63
CA GLY A 170 3.86 -4.06 23.45
C GLY A 170 4.81 -2.92 23.78
N HIS A 171 5.66 -2.61 22.83
CA HIS A 171 6.60 -1.50 22.90
C HIS A 171 6.15 -0.33 22.02
N SER A 172 6.22 0.90 22.52
CA SER A 172 5.89 2.12 21.75
C SER A 172 4.50 1.99 21.10
N ILE A 173 4.38 2.19 19.78
CA ILE A 173 3.11 2.04 19.04
C ILE A 173 2.49 0.62 19.20
N GLY A 174 3.31 -0.42 19.38
CA GLY A 174 2.85 -1.76 19.70
C GLY A 174 2.11 -1.81 21.05
N GLY A 175 2.54 -1.04 22.04
CA GLY A 175 1.84 -0.88 23.31
C GLY A 175 0.47 -0.23 23.17
N VAL A 176 0.35 0.78 22.29
CA VAL A 176 -0.94 1.40 21.96
C VAL A 176 -1.89 0.40 21.33
N VAL A 177 -1.39 -0.41 20.39
CA VAL A 177 -2.19 -1.45 19.72
C VAL A 177 -2.61 -2.54 20.73
N ALA A 178 -1.67 -3.01 21.56
CA ALA A 178 -1.95 -3.99 22.61
C ALA A 178 -3.03 -3.53 23.59
N SER A 179 -2.94 -2.27 24.04
CA SER A 179 -3.93 -1.66 24.93
C SER A 179 -5.32 -1.58 24.28
N ARG A 180 -5.40 -1.24 23.00
CA ARG A 180 -6.67 -1.19 22.25
C ARG A 180 -7.27 -2.57 22.00
N PHE A 181 -6.41 -3.57 21.81
CA PHE A 181 -6.83 -4.95 21.63
C PHE A 181 -7.41 -5.56 22.91
N ALA A 182 -6.87 -5.18 24.08
CA ALA A 182 -7.28 -5.70 25.38
C ALA A 182 -8.50 -4.99 25.99
N ALA A 183 -8.94 -3.86 25.41
CA ALA A 183 -10.09 -3.08 25.88
C ALA A 183 -11.42 -3.64 25.35
#